data_9f9771be9e3c39b363ba807360aa39d5
#
_entry.id   9f9771be9e3c39b363ba807360aa39d5
#
_cell.length_a   1.000
_cell.length_b   1.000
_cell.length_c   1.000
_cell.angle_alpha   90.00
_cell.angle_beta   90.00
_cell.angle_gamma   90.00
#
_symmetry.space_group_name_H-M   'P 1'
#
loop_
_entity.id
_entity.type
_entity.pdbx_description
1 polymer ?
#
loop_
_entity_poly.entity_id
_entity_poly.type
_entity_poly.pdbx_seq_one_letter_code
_entity_poly.pdbx_strand_id
1 'polypeptide(L)'
;MKISFAAPLAPDALQVLSDETGINFGFCDMRDWFCVTARSDDGEIMGVLACEPKTWFDWHFSCAILDQRCMSRRLLRTIFKTLFTRAVRVTALVSPDNERAVKQMRRMGFLYEGFLRLGVEGNRDAYIFGMLADDCRFLPGYQGPRMPLHGEHHGFQPLAS
;
A
#
# COMPACT_ATOMS: atom_id res chain seq x y z
N MET A 1 -11.90 -16.05 -8.97
CA MET A 1 -10.71 -15.33 -8.45
C MET A 1 -10.10 -16.11 -7.30
N LYS A 2 -8.83 -16.41 -7.37
CA LYS A 2 -8.02 -17.11 -6.35
C LYS A 2 -7.13 -16.12 -5.62
N ILE A 3 -7.02 -16.25 -4.30
CA ILE A 3 -6.17 -15.39 -3.46
C ILE A 3 -5.14 -16.26 -2.75
N SER A 4 -3.88 -15.87 -2.85
CA SER A 4 -2.76 -16.50 -2.16
C SER A 4 -2.16 -15.52 -1.14
N PHE A 5 -1.88 -16.00 0.07
CA PHE A 5 -1.14 -15.31 1.11
C PHE A 5 0.17 -16.06 1.31
N ALA A 6 1.20 -15.70 0.59
CA ALA A 6 2.48 -16.43 0.58
C ALA A 6 3.66 -15.46 0.45
N ALA A 7 4.62 -15.60 1.36
CA ALA A 7 5.92 -14.95 1.28
C ALA A 7 7.03 -16.02 1.19
N PRO A 8 8.01 -15.88 0.32
CA PRO A 8 8.14 -14.81 -0.67
C PRO A 8 7.06 -14.89 -1.77
N LEU A 9 6.92 -13.80 -2.54
CA LEU A 9 6.09 -13.79 -3.74
C LEU A 9 6.63 -14.80 -4.78
N ALA A 10 5.72 -15.38 -5.57
CA ALA A 10 6.11 -16.13 -6.76
C ALA A 10 6.83 -15.20 -7.77
N PRO A 11 7.77 -15.73 -8.57
CA PRO A 11 8.60 -14.90 -9.46
C PRO A 11 7.81 -14.01 -10.42
N ASP A 12 6.72 -14.50 -10.98
CA ASP A 12 5.83 -13.73 -11.87
C ASP A 12 5.10 -12.59 -11.14
N ALA A 13 4.65 -12.84 -9.92
CA ALA A 13 4.02 -11.81 -9.08
C ALA A 13 5.05 -10.75 -8.63
N LEU A 14 6.26 -11.17 -8.31
CA LEU A 14 7.36 -10.27 -7.97
C LEU A 14 7.71 -9.36 -9.15
N GLN A 15 7.79 -9.92 -10.36
CA GLN A 15 8.05 -9.16 -11.58
C GLN A 15 6.97 -8.09 -11.80
N VAL A 16 5.69 -8.48 -11.72
CA VAL A 16 4.57 -7.54 -11.85
C VAL A 16 4.66 -6.41 -10.82
N LEU A 17 4.97 -6.74 -9.56
CA LEU A 17 5.10 -5.72 -8.52
C LEU A 17 6.25 -4.76 -8.83
N SER A 18 7.40 -5.27 -9.27
CA SER A 18 8.57 -4.45 -9.63
C SER A 18 8.27 -3.52 -10.82
N ASP A 19 7.65 -4.04 -11.87
CA ASP A 19 7.34 -3.28 -13.08
C ASP A 19 6.34 -2.14 -12.80
N GLU A 20 5.30 -2.41 -12.03
CA GLU A 20 4.23 -1.43 -11.73
C GLU A 20 4.65 -0.37 -10.68
N THR A 21 5.55 -0.72 -9.77
CA THR A 21 6.03 0.23 -8.74
C THR A 21 7.30 0.96 -9.15
N GLY A 22 8.06 0.41 -10.08
CA GLY A 22 9.40 0.87 -10.44
C GLY A 22 10.45 0.60 -9.35
N ILE A 23 10.17 -0.33 -8.42
CA ILE A 23 11.06 -0.72 -7.32
C ILE A 23 11.67 -2.08 -7.64
N ASN A 24 12.99 -2.22 -7.50
CA ASN A 24 13.66 -3.50 -7.68
C ASN A 24 13.61 -4.32 -6.39
N PHE A 25 12.70 -5.27 -6.32
CA PHE A 25 12.58 -6.19 -5.18
C PHE A 25 13.48 -7.45 -5.30
N GLY A 26 14.24 -7.61 -6.38
CA GLY A 26 14.99 -8.83 -6.66
C GLY A 26 16.10 -9.17 -5.64
N PHE A 27 16.49 -8.20 -4.81
CA PHE A 27 17.49 -8.39 -3.75
C PHE A 27 16.88 -8.46 -2.34
N CYS A 28 15.53 -8.39 -2.22
CA CYS A 28 14.85 -8.37 -0.93
C CYS A 28 14.62 -9.78 -0.40
N ASP A 29 14.94 -10.01 0.87
CA ASP A 29 14.49 -11.21 1.58
C ASP A 29 13.05 -11.00 2.06
N MET A 30 12.12 -11.63 1.38
CA MET A 30 10.69 -11.46 1.65
C MET A 30 10.11 -12.49 2.64
N ARG A 31 10.93 -13.31 3.32
CA ARG A 31 10.41 -14.39 4.20
C ARG A 31 9.50 -13.89 5.31
N ASP A 32 9.78 -12.71 5.86
CA ASP A 32 9.00 -12.10 6.94
C ASP A 32 7.97 -11.08 6.46
N TRP A 33 7.85 -10.90 5.15
CA TRP A 33 6.91 -9.96 4.56
C TRP A 33 5.48 -10.50 4.61
N PHE A 34 4.52 -9.60 4.55
CA PHE A 34 3.13 -9.96 4.30
C PHE A 34 2.83 -9.76 2.80
N CYS A 35 2.62 -10.86 2.09
CA CYS A 35 2.41 -10.82 0.65
C CYS A 35 1.06 -11.41 0.27
N VAL A 36 0.41 -10.80 -0.72
CA VAL A 36 -0.88 -11.25 -1.27
C VAL A 36 -0.82 -11.20 -2.80
N THR A 37 -1.24 -12.28 -3.45
CA THR A 37 -1.45 -12.32 -4.90
C THR A 37 -2.89 -12.69 -5.20
N ALA A 38 -3.56 -11.87 -6.00
CA ALA A 38 -4.88 -12.14 -6.54
C ALA A 38 -4.76 -12.56 -8.00
N ARG A 39 -5.37 -13.72 -8.35
CA ARG A 39 -5.39 -14.24 -9.72
C ARG A 39 -6.81 -14.47 -10.20
N SER A 40 -7.02 -14.35 -11.50
CA SER A 40 -8.25 -14.80 -12.17
C SER A 40 -8.41 -16.33 -12.07
N ASP A 41 -9.52 -16.84 -12.54
CA ASP A 41 -9.74 -18.29 -12.59
C ASP A 41 -8.82 -18.97 -13.62
N ASP A 42 -8.41 -18.23 -14.65
CA ASP A 42 -7.46 -18.64 -15.69
C ASP A 42 -5.98 -18.51 -15.25
N GLY A 43 -5.74 -17.99 -14.04
CA GLY A 43 -4.41 -17.89 -13.47
C GLY A 43 -3.69 -16.55 -13.68
N GLU A 44 -4.27 -15.63 -14.45
CA GLU A 44 -3.71 -14.31 -14.70
C GLU A 44 -3.65 -13.45 -13.42
N ILE A 45 -2.56 -12.71 -13.22
CA ILE A 45 -2.40 -11.82 -12.08
C ILE A 45 -3.34 -10.62 -12.21
N MET A 46 -4.19 -10.44 -11.23
CA MET A 46 -5.10 -9.29 -11.12
C MET A 46 -4.54 -8.21 -10.22
N GLY A 47 -3.76 -8.61 -9.23
CA GLY A 47 -3.10 -7.69 -8.30
C GLY A 47 -2.13 -8.39 -7.37
N VAL A 48 -1.13 -7.62 -6.95
CA VAL A 48 -0.09 -8.04 -6.02
C VAL A 48 0.05 -6.98 -4.93
N LEU A 49 0.28 -7.43 -3.72
CA LEU A 49 0.55 -6.59 -2.57
C LEU A 49 1.69 -7.20 -1.77
N ALA A 50 2.62 -6.36 -1.34
CA ALA A 50 3.69 -6.73 -0.44
C ALA A 50 3.84 -5.67 0.66
N CYS A 51 3.97 -6.11 1.90
CA CYS A 51 4.27 -5.26 3.03
C CYS A 51 5.56 -5.72 3.68
N GLU A 52 6.53 -4.83 3.70
CA GLU A 52 7.85 -5.02 4.28
C GLU A 52 7.87 -4.50 5.73
N PRO A 53 8.25 -5.32 6.73
CA PRO A 53 8.46 -4.83 8.08
C PRO A 53 9.74 -3.95 8.12
N LYS A 54 9.58 -2.64 8.26
CA LYS A 54 10.71 -1.72 8.48
C LYS A 54 11.07 -1.61 9.95
N THR A 55 10.07 -1.66 10.79
CA THR A 55 10.21 -1.75 12.25
C THR A 55 9.16 -2.73 12.79
N TRP A 56 9.16 -3.00 14.10
CA TRP A 56 8.14 -3.82 14.72
C TRP A 56 6.72 -3.23 14.64
N PHE A 57 6.58 -1.92 14.38
CA PHE A 57 5.28 -1.23 14.34
C PHE A 57 4.94 -0.64 12.97
N ASP A 58 5.92 -0.29 12.12
CA ASP A 58 5.68 0.34 10.80
C ASP A 58 6.09 -0.61 9.66
N TRP A 59 5.13 -0.90 8.79
CA TRP A 59 5.31 -1.76 7.65
C TRP A 59 5.09 -0.99 6.35
N HIS A 60 6.04 -1.07 5.42
CA HIS A 60 5.97 -0.40 4.13
C HIS A 60 5.13 -1.20 3.14
N PHE A 61 4.15 -0.54 2.58
CA PHE A 61 3.15 -1.09 1.68
C PHE A 61 3.49 -0.78 0.22
N SER A 62 3.57 -1.82 -0.61
CA SER A 62 3.70 -1.72 -2.07
C SER A 62 2.60 -2.55 -2.73
N CYS A 63 1.99 -2.05 -3.79
CA CYS A 63 0.98 -2.80 -4.52
C CYS A 63 0.95 -2.49 -6.01
N ALA A 64 0.60 -3.49 -6.79
CA ALA A 64 0.27 -3.41 -8.20
C ALA A 64 -1.19 -3.87 -8.39
N ILE A 65 -2.04 -3.04 -8.97
CA ILE A 65 -3.45 -3.35 -9.22
C ILE A 65 -3.68 -3.32 -10.74
N LEU A 66 -3.69 -4.49 -11.36
CA LEU A 66 -3.91 -4.64 -12.80
C LEU A 66 -5.39 -4.68 -13.13
N ASP A 67 -6.20 -5.29 -12.26
CA ASP A 67 -7.65 -5.39 -12.43
C ASP A 67 -8.36 -4.96 -11.13
N GLN A 68 -9.21 -3.93 -11.22
CA GLN A 68 -9.95 -3.38 -10.09
C GLN A 68 -10.91 -4.40 -9.44
N ARG A 69 -11.28 -5.48 -10.13
CA ARG A 69 -12.11 -6.54 -9.57
C ARG A 69 -11.47 -7.24 -8.37
N CYS A 70 -10.13 -7.23 -8.26
CA CYS A 70 -9.45 -7.75 -7.08
C CYS A 70 -9.56 -6.84 -5.85
N MET A 71 -10.07 -5.60 -5.99
CA MET A 71 -10.19 -4.62 -4.91
C MET A 71 -11.54 -4.69 -4.17
N SER A 72 -12.12 -5.89 -4.04
CA SER A 72 -13.38 -6.04 -3.33
C SER A 72 -13.23 -5.66 -1.83
N ARG A 73 -14.29 -5.04 -1.28
CA ARG A 73 -14.31 -4.65 0.15
C ARG A 73 -14.04 -5.85 1.08
N ARG A 74 -14.51 -7.04 0.69
CA ARG A 74 -14.28 -8.28 1.45
C ARG A 74 -12.80 -8.64 1.48
N LEU A 75 -12.12 -8.59 0.32
CA LEU A 75 -10.69 -8.89 0.25
C LEU A 75 -9.87 -7.87 1.03
N LEU A 76 -10.12 -6.56 0.82
CA LEU A 76 -9.43 -5.50 1.55
C LEU A 76 -9.60 -5.62 3.07
N ARG A 77 -10.81 -5.98 3.52
CA ARG A 77 -11.04 -6.27 4.95
C ARG A 77 -10.16 -7.42 5.44
N THR A 78 -10.07 -8.52 4.70
CA THR A 78 -9.24 -9.66 5.08
C THR A 78 -7.77 -9.27 5.13
N ILE A 79 -7.28 -8.56 4.10
CA ILE A 79 -5.89 -8.09 4.02
C ILE A 79 -5.55 -7.21 5.22
N PHE A 80 -6.29 -6.12 5.42
CA PHE A 80 -5.98 -5.17 6.50
C PHE A 80 -6.21 -5.76 7.90
N LYS A 81 -7.22 -6.61 8.07
CA LYS A 81 -7.40 -7.33 9.33
C LYS A 81 -6.18 -8.18 9.67
N THR A 82 -5.65 -8.92 8.70
CA THR A 82 -4.46 -9.75 8.91
C THR A 82 -3.20 -8.89 9.09
N LEU A 83 -3.03 -7.85 8.28
CA LEU A 83 -1.87 -6.96 8.35
C LEU A 83 -1.77 -6.25 9.71
N PHE A 84 -2.87 -5.70 10.21
CA PHE A 84 -2.91 -5.01 11.50
C PHE A 84 -2.90 -5.93 12.74
N THR A 85 -2.80 -7.25 12.57
CA THR A 85 -2.38 -8.14 13.68
C THR A 85 -0.87 -8.10 13.94
N ARG A 86 -0.09 -7.57 12.97
CA ARG A 86 1.37 -7.51 13.01
C ARG A 86 1.91 -6.07 13.00
N ALA A 87 1.27 -5.18 12.27
CA ALA A 87 1.65 -3.78 12.11
C ALA A 87 0.75 -2.87 12.95
N VAL A 88 1.31 -1.82 13.54
CA VAL A 88 0.54 -0.72 14.14
C VAL A 88 0.23 0.34 13.09
N ARG A 89 1.16 0.53 12.17
CA ARG A 89 1.15 1.49 11.10
C ARG A 89 1.50 0.84 9.77
N VAL A 90 0.90 1.33 8.71
CA VAL A 90 1.25 0.98 7.33
C VAL A 90 1.58 2.26 6.57
N THR A 91 2.79 2.31 6.01
CA THR A 91 3.31 3.46 5.26
C THR A 91 3.47 3.10 3.79
N ALA A 92 3.03 3.98 2.89
CA ALA A 92 3.27 3.86 1.46
C ALA A 92 4.00 5.10 0.94
N LEU A 93 5.05 4.89 0.15
CA LEU A 93 5.77 5.94 -0.56
C LEU A 93 5.37 5.87 -2.03
N VAL A 94 4.87 6.97 -2.58
CA VAL A 94 4.33 7.02 -3.95
C VAL A 94 4.91 8.22 -4.68
N SER A 95 5.51 8.00 -5.85
CA SER A 95 5.95 9.11 -6.69
C SER A 95 4.77 10.02 -7.04
N PRO A 96 4.91 11.35 -6.91
CA PRO A 96 3.88 12.32 -7.34
C PRO A 96 3.43 12.12 -8.79
N ASP A 97 4.35 11.69 -9.66
CA ASP A 97 4.08 11.45 -11.09
C ASP A 97 3.20 10.21 -11.33
N ASN A 98 3.08 9.33 -10.33
CA ASN A 98 2.19 8.17 -10.40
C ASN A 98 0.79 8.50 -9.86
N GLU A 99 0.07 9.35 -10.61
CA GLU A 99 -1.29 9.77 -10.22
C GLU A 99 -2.25 8.61 -9.97
N ARG A 100 -2.07 7.50 -10.71
CA ARG A 100 -2.90 6.30 -10.53
C ARG A 100 -2.70 5.71 -9.14
N ALA A 101 -1.45 5.57 -8.70
CA ALA A 101 -1.13 5.07 -7.38
C ALA A 101 -1.58 6.06 -6.28
N VAL A 102 -1.39 7.36 -6.47
CA VAL A 102 -1.88 8.40 -5.54
C VAL A 102 -3.40 8.29 -5.36
N LYS A 103 -4.16 8.21 -6.45
CA LYS A 103 -5.63 8.01 -6.40
C LYS A 103 -5.98 6.68 -5.70
N GLN A 104 -5.20 5.63 -5.93
CA GLN A 104 -5.41 4.32 -5.31
C GLN A 104 -5.18 4.35 -3.80
N MET A 105 -4.12 4.98 -3.31
CA MET A 105 -3.87 5.13 -1.86
C MET A 105 -5.03 5.84 -1.18
N ARG A 106 -5.48 6.96 -1.73
CA ARG A 106 -6.64 7.69 -1.20
C ARG A 106 -7.93 6.85 -1.19
N ARG A 107 -8.18 6.08 -2.27
CA ARG A 107 -9.33 5.16 -2.34
C ARG A 107 -9.26 4.04 -1.32
N MET A 108 -8.07 3.56 -0.97
CA MET A 108 -7.88 2.58 0.10
C MET A 108 -8.03 3.18 1.50
N GLY A 109 -7.99 4.50 1.63
CA GLY A 109 -8.18 5.21 2.90
C GLY A 109 -6.87 5.59 3.57
N PHE A 110 -5.75 5.53 2.86
CA PHE A 110 -4.50 6.10 3.34
C PHE A 110 -4.60 7.63 3.41
N LEU A 111 -4.04 8.21 4.46
CA LEU A 111 -3.94 9.65 4.64
C LEU A 111 -2.61 10.16 4.10
N TYR A 112 -2.64 11.30 3.42
CA TYR A 112 -1.42 12.00 3.03
C TYR A 112 -0.79 12.63 4.27
N GLU A 113 0.48 12.38 4.50
CA GLU A 113 1.19 12.84 5.70
C GLU A 113 2.42 13.70 5.40
N GLY A 114 2.88 13.71 4.16
CA GLY A 114 4.03 14.53 3.82
C GLY A 114 4.67 14.24 2.47
N PHE A 115 5.79 14.93 2.26
CA PHE A 115 6.58 14.89 1.05
C PHE A 115 8.03 14.56 1.41
N LEU A 116 8.63 13.64 0.68
CA LEU A 116 10.01 13.21 0.85
C LEU A 116 10.77 13.44 -0.45
N ARG A 117 11.81 14.26 -0.40
CA ARG A 117 12.70 14.46 -1.55
C ARG A 117 13.55 13.20 -1.77
N LEU A 118 13.64 12.75 -3.02
CA LEU A 118 14.37 11.53 -3.40
C LEU A 118 13.93 10.29 -2.60
N GLY A 119 12.62 10.20 -2.32
CA GLY A 119 12.04 9.18 -1.43
C GLY A 119 11.75 7.83 -2.09
N VAL A 120 11.86 7.71 -3.43
CA VAL A 120 11.68 6.46 -4.16
C VAL A 120 12.83 6.23 -5.14
N GLU A 121 13.00 4.98 -5.57
CA GLU A 121 14.05 4.62 -6.52
C GLU A 121 14.02 5.46 -7.81
N GLY A 122 15.17 5.63 -8.44
CA GLY A 122 15.31 6.47 -9.62
C GLY A 122 15.41 7.95 -9.31
N ASN A 123 15.82 8.33 -8.09
CA ASN A 123 15.99 9.72 -7.64
C ASN A 123 14.71 10.56 -7.79
N ARG A 124 13.56 9.95 -7.54
CA ARG A 124 12.27 10.61 -7.60
C ARG A 124 11.77 10.97 -6.19
N ASP A 125 11.04 12.06 -6.11
CA ASP A 125 10.36 12.45 -4.88
C ASP A 125 9.22 11.49 -4.56
N ALA A 126 8.77 11.50 -3.29
CA ALA A 126 7.67 10.68 -2.83
C ALA A 126 6.66 11.47 -2.00
N TYR A 127 5.39 11.18 -2.20
CA TYR A 127 4.36 11.43 -1.20
C TYR A 127 4.39 10.32 -0.15
N ILE A 128 4.27 10.71 1.11
CA ILE A 128 4.14 9.80 2.23
C ILE A 128 2.65 9.64 2.54
N PHE A 129 2.18 8.41 2.46
CA PHE A 129 0.83 8.04 2.88
C PHE A 129 0.90 7.10 4.07
N GLY A 130 0.07 7.34 5.08
CA GLY A 130 0.00 6.50 6.27
C GLY A 130 -1.41 5.98 6.54
N MET A 131 -1.49 4.84 7.23
CA MET A 131 -2.73 4.28 7.74
C MET A 131 -2.46 3.62 9.09
N LEU A 132 -3.25 3.97 10.09
CA LEU A 132 -3.33 3.26 11.37
C LEU A 132 -4.54 2.31 11.35
N ALA A 133 -4.56 1.35 12.26
CA ALA A 133 -5.69 0.41 12.36
C ALA A 133 -7.03 1.15 12.57
N ASP A 134 -7.03 2.20 13.40
CA ASP A 134 -8.22 3.01 13.69
C ASP A 134 -8.68 3.84 12.48
N ASP A 135 -7.77 4.19 11.56
CA ASP A 135 -8.07 4.92 10.33
C ASP A 135 -8.55 4.00 9.21
N CYS A 136 -8.42 2.68 9.38
CA CYS A 136 -8.73 1.74 8.34
C CYS A 136 -10.25 1.50 8.22
N ARG A 137 -10.87 2.10 7.20
CA ARG A 137 -12.32 1.99 6.93
C ARG A 137 -12.83 0.59 6.62
N PHE A 138 -11.93 -0.38 6.45
CA PHE A 138 -12.28 -1.79 6.21
C PHE A 138 -12.39 -2.58 7.51
N LEU A 139 -11.91 -2.05 8.62
CA LEU A 139 -11.96 -2.69 9.93
C LEU A 139 -13.22 -2.30 10.72
N PRO A 140 -13.68 -3.16 11.65
CA PRO A 140 -14.72 -2.81 12.60
C PRO A 140 -14.26 -1.66 13.51
N GLY A 141 -15.18 -0.77 13.87
CA GLY A 141 -14.90 0.34 14.79
C GLY A 141 -14.32 1.60 14.11
N TYR A 142 -14.22 1.62 12.79
CA TYR A 142 -13.82 2.82 12.05
C TYR A 142 -14.74 4.00 12.35
N GLN A 143 -14.16 5.08 12.87
CA GLN A 143 -14.88 6.32 13.24
C GLN A 143 -14.50 7.51 12.36
N GLY A 144 -13.72 7.29 11.31
CA GLY A 144 -13.12 8.33 10.48
C GLY A 144 -11.64 8.54 10.80
N PRO A 145 -10.92 9.24 9.91
CA PRO A 145 -9.51 9.52 10.14
C PRO A 145 -9.36 10.41 11.37
N ARG A 146 -8.42 10.06 12.25
CA ARG A 146 -8.03 10.93 13.35
C ARG A 146 -7.28 12.12 12.78
N MET A 147 -7.86 13.31 12.88
CA MET A 147 -7.12 14.54 12.62
C MET A 147 -6.03 14.70 13.68
N PRO A 148 -4.81 15.11 13.31
CA PRO A 148 -3.79 15.43 14.31
C PRO A 148 -4.31 16.50 15.27
N LEU A 149 -4.16 16.27 16.57
CA LEU A 149 -4.63 17.18 17.62
C LEU A 149 -3.83 18.50 17.70
N HIS A 150 -2.76 18.62 16.95
CA HIS A 150 -1.90 19.80 17.00
C HIS A 150 -1.39 20.21 15.63
N GLY A 151 -1.51 21.49 15.38
CA GLY A 151 -0.78 22.25 14.39
C GLY A 151 -1.54 22.53 13.13
N GLU A 152 -1.86 23.77 13.02
CA GLU A 152 -2.16 24.43 11.76
C GLU A 152 -1.05 24.06 10.75
N HIS A 153 -1.30 23.08 9.90
CA HIS A 153 -0.49 22.91 8.71
C HIS A 153 -0.79 24.07 7.78
N HIS A 154 -0.10 25.18 8.02
CA HIS A 154 -0.03 26.28 7.06
C HIS A 154 0.52 25.70 5.76
N GLY A 155 -0.31 25.69 4.74
CA GLY A 155 0.16 25.75 3.37
C GLY A 155 0.18 24.49 2.54
N PHE A 156 -0.85 23.65 2.57
CA PHE A 156 -1.10 22.80 1.42
C PHE A 156 -2.47 23.16 0.80
N GLN A 157 -2.45 24.06 -0.16
CA GLN A 157 -3.54 24.18 -1.12
C GLN A 157 -3.51 22.92 -2.00
N PRO A 158 -4.61 22.17 -2.13
CA PRO A 158 -4.69 21.14 -3.15
C PRO A 158 -4.50 21.84 -4.50
N LEU A 159 -3.58 21.33 -5.30
CA LEU A 159 -3.46 21.73 -6.70
C LEU A 159 -4.85 21.60 -7.31
N ALA A 160 -5.37 22.73 -7.74
CA ALA A 160 -6.62 22.83 -8.46
C ALA A 160 -6.53 21.94 -9.71
N SER A 161 -7.62 21.25 -9.95
CA SER A 161 -7.95 20.35 -11.06
C SER A 161 -7.47 20.82 -12.42
#